data_a5779fccc7f447178d725d9b239ca2eb
#
_entry.id   a5779fccc7f447178d725d9b239ca2eb
#
_cell.length_a   1.000
_cell.length_b   1.000
_cell.length_c   1.000
_cell.angle_alpha   90.00
_cell.angle_beta   90.00
_cell.angle_gamma   90.00
#
_symmetry.space_group_name_H-M   'P 1'
#
loop_
_entity.id
_entity.type
_entity.pdbx_description
1 polymer ?
#
loop_
_entity_poly.entity_id
_entity_poly.type
_entity_poly.pdbx_seq_one_letter_code
_entity_poly.pdbx_strand_id
1 'polypeptide(L)'
;MNTENREDLQQLVGDGYQLQWIIGHGGMSTVWLADDLANEREVAIKVLRPEFSSNAEFLARFRNEALSAQGINSDNVVATYDYREADTDAGFTVCYIIMEYIRGESLADLIAREGQLDEALALDVLEQAAHGLAVIHRMGLVLSLIHI
;
A
#
# COMPACT_ATOMS: atom_id res chain seq x y z
N MET A 1 6.65 20.76 -1.76
CA MET A 1 7.16 19.47 -1.31
C MET A 1 6.79 18.40 -2.33
N ASN A 2 7.73 17.58 -2.68
CA ASN A 2 7.52 16.47 -3.63
C ASN A 2 7.59 15.14 -2.87
N THR A 3 6.47 14.42 -2.76
CA THR A 3 6.41 13.10 -2.10
C THR A 3 7.19 12.00 -2.85
N GLU A 4 7.72 12.32 -4.01
CA GLU A 4 8.68 11.50 -4.76
C GLU A 4 10.14 11.89 -4.46
N ASN A 5 10.37 12.97 -3.71
CA ASN A 5 11.68 13.34 -3.20
C ASN A 5 11.91 12.66 -1.84
N ARG A 6 12.95 11.84 -1.77
CA ARG A 6 13.26 11.06 -0.56
C ARG A 6 13.54 11.94 0.65
N GLU A 7 14.28 13.04 0.49
CA GLU A 7 14.67 13.92 1.59
C GLU A 7 13.44 14.63 2.19
N ASP A 8 12.58 15.16 1.32
CA ASP A 8 11.34 15.82 1.74
C ASP A 8 10.42 14.84 2.50
N LEU A 9 10.23 13.63 1.96
CA LEU A 9 9.37 12.64 2.58
C LEU A 9 9.98 12.06 3.86
N GLN A 10 11.31 11.89 3.92
CA GLN A 10 11.99 11.40 5.11
C GLN A 10 11.78 12.32 6.32
N GLN A 11 11.77 13.63 6.12
CA GLN A 11 11.50 14.59 7.18
C GLN A 11 10.08 14.45 7.77
N LEU A 12 9.11 14.09 6.94
CA LEU A 12 7.73 13.89 7.38
C LEU A 12 7.48 12.56 8.07
N VAL A 13 8.07 11.50 7.53
CA VAL A 13 7.91 10.14 8.07
C VAL A 13 8.67 10.00 9.40
N GLY A 14 9.72 10.81 9.59
CA GLY A 14 10.52 10.86 10.81
C GLY A 14 11.56 9.75 10.92
N ASP A 15 12.25 9.71 12.06
CA ASP A 15 13.41 8.85 12.28
C ASP A 15 13.05 7.37 12.56
N GLY A 16 11.77 7.06 12.73
CA GLY A 16 11.32 5.68 12.96
C GLY A 16 11.36 4.78 11.72
N TYR A 17 11.38 5.41 10.55
CA TYR A 17 11.44 4.71 9.27
C TYR A 17 12.55 5.30 8.41
N GLN A 18 13.33 4.45 7.77
CA GLN A 18 14.37 4.86 6.85
C GLN A 18 13.94 4.56 5.41
N LEU A 19 13.59 5.59 4.65
CA LEU A 19 13.18 5.46 3.25
C LEU A 19 14.36 5.02 2.38
N GLN A 20 14.12 4.03 1.52
CA GLN A 20 15.11 3.50 0.59
C GLN A 20 14.85 4.02 -0.84
N TRP A 21 13.93 3.41 -1.57
CA TRP A 21 13.57 3.81 -2.94
C TRP A 21 12.08 3.54 -3.23
N ILE A 22 11.62 4.12 -4.33
CA ILE A 22 10.26 3.91 -4.82
C ILE A 22 10.16 2.52 -5.45
N ILE A 23 9.15 1.75 -5.01
CA ILE A 23 8.87 0.39 -5.50
C ILE A 23 7.58 0.32 -6.34
N GLY A 24 6.80 1.40 -6.39
CA GLY A 24 5.58 1.42 -7.19
C GLY A 24 4.97 2.81 -7.33
N HIS A 25 4.26 3.00 -8.44
CA HIS A 25 3.44 4.17 -8.71
C HIS A 25 2.01 3.73 -8.96
N GLY A 26 1.08 4.17 -8.10
CA GLY A 26 -0.36 4.00 -8.30
C GLY A 26 -0.99 5.24 -8.95
N GLY A 27 -2.26 5.18 -9.28
CA GLY A 27 -3.01 6.31 -9.82
C GLY A 27 -2.99 7.54 -8.91
N MET A 28 -3.11 7.35 -7.59
CA MET A 28 -3.21 8.41 -6.58
C MET A 28 -2.06 8.41 -5.59
N SER A 29 -1.17 7.42 -5.62
CA SER A 29 -0.17 7.20 -4.59
C SER A 29 1.17 6.74 -5.16
N THR A 30 2.22 6.99 -4.39
CA THR A 30 3.56 6.45 -4.60
C THR A 30 3.88 5.51 -3.46
N VAL A 31 4.51 4.38 -3.74
CA VAL A 31 4.89 3.38 -2.74
C VAL A 31 6.40 3.33 -2.59
N TRP A 32 6.85 3.51 -1.37
CA TRP A 32 8.26 3.47 -0.99
C TRP A 32 8.59 2.19 -0.23
N LEU A 33 9.76 1.62 -0.48
CA LEU A 33 10.40 0.69 0.44
C LEU A 33 11.05 1.48 1.57
N ALA A 34 10.88 1.02 2.79
CA ALA A 34 11.52 1.60 3.97
C ALA A 34 11.89 0.53 4.99
N ASP A 35 12.86 0.84 5.85
CA ASP A 35 13.15 0.06 7.06
C ASP A 35 12.36 0.63 8.23
N ASP A 36 11.59 -0.20 8.91
CA ASP A 36 10.99 0.06 10.23
C ASP A 36 12.04 -0.25 11.29
N LEU A 37 12.71 0.78 11.78
CA LEU A 37 13.85 0.64 12.69
C LEU A 37 13.46 0.11 14.06
N ALA A 38 12.24 0.37 14.51
CA ALA A 38 11.75 -0.10 15.80
C ALA A 38 11.43 -1.60 15.80
N ASN A 39 11.00 -2.15 14.67
CA ASN A 39 10.61 -3.54 14.53
C ASN A 39 11.61 -4.37 13.71
N GLU A 40 12.73 -3.79 13.29
CA GLU A 40 13.81 -4.44 12.52
C GLU A 40 13.29 -5.19 11.30
N ARG A 41 12.41 -4.54 10.52
CA ARG A 41 11.78 -5.14 9.34
C ARG A 41 11.65 -4.15 8.19
N GLU A 42 11.55 -4.67 6.97
CA GLU A 42 11.16 -3.87 5.82
C GLU A 42 9.65 -3.66 5.77
N VAL A 43 9.24 -2.48 5.34
CA VAL A 43 7.84 -2.09 5.15
C VAL A 43 7.66 -1.36 3.83
N ALA A 44 6.44 -1.38 3.31
CA ALA A 44 6.02 -0.52 2.22
C ALA A 44 5.28 0.70 2.79
N ILE A 45 5.67 1.90 2.38
CA ILE A 45 4.99 3.14 2.76
C ILE A 45 4.28 3.70 1.53
N LYS A 46 2.95 3.59 1.53
CA LYS A 46 2.08 4.10 0.47
C LYS A 46 1.69 5.53 0.80
N VAL A 47 2.13 6.48 0.00
CA VAL A 47 1.94 7.92 0.23
C VAL A 47 0.94 8.46 -0.77
N LEU A 48 -0.09 9.17 -0.30
CA LEU A 48 -1.03 9.89 -1.15
C LEU A 48 -0.30 11.06 -1.80
N ARG A 49 -0.42 11.20 -3.12
CA ARG A 49 0.23 12.31 -3.82
C ARG A 49 -0.40 13.65 -3.45
N PRO A 50 0.39 14.73 -3.36
CA PRO A 50 -0.08 16.05 -2.91
C PRO A 50 -1.26 16.61 -3.69
N GLU A 51 -1.34 16.34 -5.00
CA GLU A 51 -2.43 16.78 -5.86
C GLU A 51 -3.80 16.20 -5.46
N PHE A 52 -3.82 15.08 -4.74
CA PHE A 52 -5.04 14.44 -4.22
C PHE A 52 -5.32 14.78 -2.76
N SER A 53 -4.34 15.29 -2.01
CA SER A 53 -4.51 15.59 -0.58
C SER A 53 -5.42 16.79 -0.30
N SER A 54 -5.68 17.65 -1.28
CA SER A 54 -6.66 18.73 -1.18
C SER A 54 -8.12 18.29 -1.43
N ASN A 55 -8.33 17.08 -1.92
CA ASN A 55 -9.66 16.56 -2.24
C ASN A 55 -10.16 15.65 -1.12
N ALA A 56 -11.20 16.10 -0.41
CA ALA A 56 -11.77 15.39 0.74
C ALA A 56 -12.25 13.96 0.41
N GLU A 57 -12.70 13.71 -0.84
CA GLU A 57 -13.17 12.41 -1.25
C GLU A 57 -12.00 11.40 -1.38
N PHE A 58 -10.89 11.83 -1.99
CA PHE A 58 -9.69 10.99 -2.10
C PHE A 58 -9.06 10.73 -0.73
N LEU A 59 -9.00 11.75 0.13
CA LEU A 59 -8.53 11.59 1.51
C LEU A 59 -9.37 10.57 2.28
N ALA A 60 -10.70 10.71 2.21
CA ALA A 60 -11.62 9.79 2.89
C ALA A 60 -11.46 8.35 2.38
N ARG A 61 -11.32 8.15 1.07
CA ARG A 61 -11.08 6.82 0.48
C ARG A 61 -9.76 6.23 0.95
N PHE A 62 -8.69 7.00 0.91
CA PHE A 62 -7.35 6.56 1.32
C PHE A 62 -7.30 6.19 2.80
N ARG A 63 -7.90 7.03 3.67
CA ARG A 63 -8.06 6.76 5.10
C ARG A 63 -8.90 5.51 5.35
N ASN A 64 -10.03 5.38 4.69
CA ASN A 64 -10.94 4.24 4.87
C ASN A 64 -10.29 2.94 4.40
N GLU A 65 -9.52 2.95 3.31
CA GLU A 65 -8.72 1.80 2.85
C GLU A 65 -7.79 1.32 3.98
N ALA A 66 -7.04 2.25 4.58
CA ALA A 66 -6.11 1.92 5.66
C ALA A 66 -6.81 1.39 6.91
N LEU A 67 -7.81 2.13 7.41
CA LEU A 67 -8.51 1.78 8.64
C LEU A 67 -9.30 0.47 8.52
N SER A 68 -9.84 0.21 7.35
CA SER A 68 -10.58 -1.02 7.09
C SER A 68 -9.67 -2.23 6.96
N ALA A 69 -8.44 -2.04 6.49
CA ALA A 69 -7.43 -3.10 6.37
C ALA A 69 -6.69 -3.38 7.68
N GLN A 70 -6.70 -2.42 8.62
CA GLN A 70 -6.11 -2.65 9.95
C GLN A 70 -6.85 -3.78 10.68
N GLY A 71 -6.08 -4.68 11.29
CA GLY A 71 -6.62 -5.82 12.01
C GLY A 71 -6.96 -7.04 11.14
N ILE A 72 -6.82 -6.96 9.82
CA ILE A 72 -6.82 -8.14 8.97
C ILE A 72 -5.52 -8.90 9.20
N ASN A 73 -5.64 -10.14 9.65
CA ASN A 73 -4.52 -11.06 9.80
C ASN A 73 -4.76 -12.28 8.93
N SER A 74 -4.09 -12.36 7.79
CA SER A 74 -4.23 -13.44 6.81
C SER A 74 -2.99 -13.54 5.94
N ASP A 75 -2.53 -14.73 5.67
CA ASP A 75 -1.41 -14.97 4.75
C ASP A 75 -1.73 -14.61 3.29
N ASN A 76 -3.02 -14.39 2.99
CA ASN A 76 -3.50 -14.07 1.65
C ASN A 76 -3.92 -12.60 1.49
N VAL A 77 -3.67 -11.76 2.50
CA VAL A 77 -3.97 -10.32 2.47
C VAL A 77 -2.79 -9.55 3.04
N VAL A 78 -2.32 -8.56 2.31
CA VAL A 78 -1.24 -7.67 2.77
C VAL A 78 -1.63 -7.01 4.09
N ALA A 79 -0.77 -7.10 5.09
CA ALA A 79 -1.03 -6.50 6.40
C ALA A 79 -0.87 -4.98 6.33
N THR A 80 -1.82 -4.25 6.91
CA THR A 80 -1.73 -2.80 7.16
C THR A 80 -1.35 -2.59 8.61
N TYR A 81 -0.19 -1.95 8.84
CA TYR A 81 0.33 -1.75 10.17
C TYR A 81 -0.16 -0.46 10.79
N ASP A 82 -0.14 0.64 10.02
CA ASP A 82 -0.50 1.96 10.55
C ASP A 82 -0.97 2.90 9.43
N TYR A 83 -1.72 3.94 9.83
CA TYR A 83 -2.09 5.07 8.99
C TYR A 83 -1.67 6.35 9.70
N ARG A 84 -1.03 7.25 8.98
CA ARG A 84 -0.56 8.51 9.54
C ARG A 84 -0.85 9.70 8.65
N GLU A 85 -0.97 10.84 9.30
CA GLU A 85 -1.09 12.15 8.68
C GLU A 85 0.02 13.04 9.25
N ALA A 86 0.71 13.77 8.39
CA ALA A 86 1.73 14.71 8.76
C ALA A 86 1.52 16.05 8.05
N ASP A 87 1.48 17.13 8.81
CA ASP A 87 1.35 18.46 8.27
C ASP A 87 2.70 18.97 7.80
N THR A 88 2.70 19.62 6.64
CA THR A 88 3.90 20.24 6.07
C THR A 88 3.97 21.71 6.45
N ASP A 89 5.17 22.27 6.43
CA ASP A 89 5.39 23.72 6.62
C ASP A 89 4.67 24.57 5.56
N ALA A 90 4.36 23.98 4.41
CA ALA A 90 3.61 24.62 3.34
C ALA A 90 2.08 24.62 3.58
N GLY A 91 1.59 24.06 4.70
CA GLY A 91 0.20 24.10 5.14
C GLY A 91 -0.73 23.08 4.48
N PHE A 92 -0.20 21.99 3.97
CA PHE A 92 -1.00 20.85 3.52
C PHE A 92 -0.62 19.57 4.27
N THR A 93 -1.57 18.64 4.37
CA THR A 93 -1.39 17.37 5.05
C THR A 93 -0.95 16.28 4.07
N VAL A 94 0.06 15.53 4.41
CA VAL A 94 0.48 14.31 3.70
C VAL A 94 -0.04 13.10 4.45
N CYS A 95 -0.77 12.23 3.75
CA CYS A 95 -1.31 11.00 4.30
C CYS A 95 -0.51 9.81 3.78
N TYR A 96 -0.18 8.89 4.66
CA TYR A 96 0.54 7.67 4.29
C TYR A 96 0.11 6.46 5.10
N ILE A 97 0.20 5.29 4.45
CA ILE A 97 -0.11 3.98 5.02
C ILE A 97 1.18 3.20 5.14
N ILE A 98 1.42 2.63 6.31
CA ILE A 98 2.53 1.72 6.57
C ILE A 98 1.99 0.30 6.48
N MET A 99 2.54 -0.50 5.59
CA MET A 99 2.05 -1.82 5.29
C MET A 99 3.19 -2.82 5.11
N GLU A 100 2.84 -4.08 5.10
CA GLU A 100 3.74 -5.18 4.82
C GLU A 100 4.41 -5.01 3.45
N TYR A 101 5.73 -5.19 3.41
CA TYR A 101 6.45 -5.29 2.15
C TYR A 101 6.50 -6.74 1.70
N ILE A 102 5.96 -7.01 0.52
CA ILE A 102 5.99 -8.33 -0.10
C ILE A 102 7.16 -8.38 -1.08
N ARG A 103 8.14 -9.23 -0.80
CA ARG A 103 9.23 -9.52 -1.74
C ARG A 103 8.73 -10.49 -2.80
N GLY A 104 8.55 -10.00 -4.02
CA GLY A 104 8.05 -10.80 -5.12
C GLY A 104 7.67 -9.95 -6.32
N GLU A 105 6.94 -10.55 -7.22
CA GLU A 105 6.40 -9.89 -8.41
C GLU A 105 4.87 -9.91 -8.39
N SER A 106 4.24 -8.98 -9.10
CA SER A 106 2.80 -9.02 -9.29
C SER A 106 2.38 -10.16 -10.21
N LEU A 107 1.13 -10.61 -10.10
CA LEU A 107 0.56 -11.59 -11.03
C LEU A 107 0.63 -11.10 -12.49
N ALA A 108 0.49 -9.79 -12.70
CA ALA A 108 0.61 -9.19 -14.03
C ALA A 108 2.03 -9.33 -14.58
N ASP A 109 3.07 -9.09 -13.76
CA ASP A 109 4.46 -9.25 -14.15
C ASP A 109 4.80 -10.72 -14.42
N LEU A 110 4.30 -11.63 -13.56
CA LEU A 110 4.46 -13.06 -13.75
C LEU A 110 3.87 -13.52 -15.10
N ILE A 111 2.63 -13.10 -15.43
CA ILE A 111 1.99 -13.43 -16.69
C ILE A 111 2.75 -12.80 -17.87
N ALA A 112 3.22 -11.56 -17.73
CA ALA A 112 4.00 -10.91 -18.78
C ALA A 112 5.33 -11.64 -19.05
N ARG A 113 5.96 -12.19 -18.02
CA ARG A 113 7.23 -12.93 -18.10
C ARG A 113 7.04 -14.35 -18.64
N GLU A 114 6.05 -15.07 -18.15
CA GLU A 114 5.82 -16.49 -18.51
C GLU A 114 4.94 -16.67 -19.77
N GLY A 115 4.16 -15.63 -20.10
CA GLY A 115 3.15 -15.66 -21.16
C GLY A 115 1.87 -16.35 -20.67
N GLN A 116 1.90 -17.65 -20.48
CA GLN A 116 0.78 -18.44 -19.99
C GLN A 116 1.21 -19.24 -18.75
N LEU A 117 0.40 -19.15 -17.70
CA LEU A 117 0.61 -19.97 -16.50
C LEU A 117 0.16 -21.40 -16.75
N ASP A 118 0.86 -22.36 -16.18
CA ASP A 118 0.37 -23.72 -16.13
C ASP A 118 -0.92 -23.81 -15.25
N GLU A 119 -1.71 -24.83 -15.50
CA GLU A 119 -3.02 -24.97 -14.86
C GLU A 119 -2.92 -25.09 -13.33
N ALA A 120 -1.93 -25.82 -12.82
CA ALA A 120 -1.74 -26.03 -11.39
C ALA A 120 -1.40 -24.71 -10.68
N LEU A 121 -0.48 -23.92 -11.25
CA LEU A 121 -0.11 -22.61 -10.72
C LEU A 121 -1.28 -21.63 -10.79
N ALA A 122 -2.03 -21.63 -11.90
CA ALA A 122 -3.21 -20.77 -12.06
C ALA A 122 -4.28 -21.08 -11.01
N LEU A 123 -4.55 -22.36 -10.74
CA LEU A 123 -5.50 -22.78 -9.71
C LEU A 123 -5.03 -22.42 -8.30
N ASP A 124 -3.76 -22.61 -7.98
CA ASP A 124 -3.19 -22.21 -6.69
C ASP A 124 -3.31 -20.69 -6.44
N VAL A 125 -2.99 -19.88 -7.42
CA VAL A 125 -3.13 -18.41 -7.34
C VAL A 125 -4.60 -18.02 -7.12
N LEU A 126 -5.53 -18.63 -7.87
CA LEU A 126 -6.97 -18.36 -7.73
C LEU A 126 -7.49 -18.78 -6.35
N GLU A 127 -7.07 -19.91 -5.83
CA GLU A 127 -7.45 -20.39 -4.49
C GLU A 127 -6.97 -19.42 -3.41
N GLN A 128 -5.73 -19.00 -3.43
CA GLN A 128 -5.17 -18.05 -2.48
C GLN A 128 -5.87 -16.69 -2.56
N ALA A 129 -6.14 -16.18 -3.77
CA ALA A 129 -6.87 -14.95 -3.98
C ALA A 129 -8.31 -15.03 -3.44
N ALA A 130 -9.00 -16.16 -3.65
CA ALA A 130 -10.33 -16.41 -3.12
C ALA A 130 -10.34 -16.47 -1.59
N HIS A 131 -9.33 -17.07 -0.97
CA HIS A 131 -9.18 -17.08 0.48
C HIS A 131 -8.98 -15.67 1.05
N GLY A 132 -8.13 -14.85 0.43
CA GLY A 132 -7.95 -13.45 0.80
C GLY A 132 -9.25 -12.64 0.70
N LEU A 133 -9.97 -12.77 -0.41
CA LEU A 133 -11.28 -12.13 -0.60
C LEU A 133 -12.31 -12.57 0.45
N ALA A 134 -12.33 -13.85 0.79
CA ALA A 134 -13.23 -14.36 1.82
C ALA A 134 -12.95 -13.76 3.20
N VAL A 135 -11.67 -13.53 3.54
CA VAL A 135 -11.29 -12.83 4.78
C VAL A 135 -11.81 -11.39 4.76
N ILE A 136 -11.57 -10.65 3.69
CA ILE A 136 -12.00 -9.27 3.51
C ILE A 136 -13.52 -9.15 3.61
N HIS A 137 -14.27 -10.03 2.91
CA HIS A 137 -15.73 -10.03 2.91
C HIS A 137 -16.32 -10.35 4.30
N ARG A 138 -15.70 -11.25 5.08
CA ARG A 138 -16.15 -11.52 6.46
C ARG A 138 -16.03 -10.29 7.37
N MET A 139 -15.14 -9.37 7.06
CA MET A 139 -15.00 -8.09 7.77
C MET A 139 -15.97 -7.01 7.24
N GLY A 140 -16.87 -7.36 6.34
CA GLY A 140 -17.84 -6.44 5.76
C GLY A 140 -17.27 -5.50 4.71
N LEU A 141 -16.05 -5.78 4.23
CA LEU A 141 -15.38 -4.97 3.21
C LEU A 141 -15.61 -5.56 1.82
N VAL A 142 -15.85 -4.70 0.86
CA VAL A 142 -15.97 -5.05 -0.56
C VAL A 142 -14.90 -4.28 -1.31
N LEU A 143 -14.03 -5.01 -2.03
CA LEU A 143 -13.08 -4.38 -2.94
C LEU A 143 -13.86 -3.82 -4.13
N SER A 144 -13.85 -2.51 -4.27
CA SER A 144 -14.36 -1.88 -5.49
C SER A 144 -13.27 -1.96 -6.57
N LEU A 145 -13.41 -2.93 -7.46
CA LEU A 145 -12.52 -3.09 -8.63
C LEU A 145 -12.99 -2.29 -9.84
N ILE A 146 -14.06 -1.51 -9.68
CA ILE A 146 -14.57 -0.70 -10.78
C ILE A 146 -13.87 0.65 -10.75
N HIS A 147 -12.78 0.76 -11.48
CA HIS A 147 -12.32 2.00 -12.04
C HIS A 147 -12.91 2.12 -13.45
N ILE A 148 -13.99 2.87 -13.52
CA ILE A 148 -14.44 3.43 -14.78
C ILE A 148 -13.78 4.78 -14.94
#